data_ba9abe88de8b54bc4bbebdba1aee4f84
#
_entry.id   ba9abe88de8b54bc4bbebdba1aee4f84
#
_cell.length_a   1.000
_cell.length_b   1.000
_cell.length_c   1.000
_cell.angle_alpha   90.00
_cell.angle_beta   90.00
_cell.angle_gamma   90.00
#
_symmetry.space_group_name_H-M   'P 1'
#
loop_
_entity.id
_entity.type
_entity.pdbx_description
1 polymer ?
#
loop_
_entity_poly.entity_id
_entity_poly.type
_entity_poly.pdbx_seq_one_letter_code
_entity_poly.pdbx_strand_id
1 'polypeptide(L)' 'MSKFEMGAQMPVGLGLALEQNKAMDYFYSLSEDEQKRIIEKTHGMQSTKEIVDFINITVSSLH' A
#
# COMPACT_ATOMS: atom_id res chain seq x y z
N MET A 1 10.81 -12.43 16.31
CA MET A 1 10.68 -12.31 15.80
C MET A 1 9.75 -11.89 15.10
N SER A 2 9.77 -11.19 14.85
CA SER A 2 8.65 -10.71 14.25
C SER A 2 8.67 -10.91 12.80
N LYS A 3 7.53 -11.20 12.23
CA LYS A 3 7.48 -11.32 10.88
C LYS A 3 7.60 -10.06 10.20
N PHE A 4 7.42 -8.96 10.85
CA PHE A 4 7.57 -7.68 10.22
C PHE A 4 8.94 -7.46 9.68
N GLU A 5 9.90 -8.13 10.26
CA GLU A 5 11.24 -7.90 9.83
C GLU A 5 11.57 -8.63 8.58
N MET A 6 10.75 -9.56 8.21
CA MET A 6 11.07 -10.34 7.10
C MET A 6 10.52 -9.85 5.86
N GLY A 7 9.45 -9.26 5.90
CA GLY A 7 8.87 -8.79 4.71
C GLY A 7 8.97 -7.34 4.63
N ALA A 8 8.32 -6.77 3.69
CA ALA A 8 8.23 -5.36 3.58
C ALA A 8 7.31 -4.88 4.67
N GLN A 9 7.78 -3.93 5.43
CA GLN A 9 6.96 -3.33 6.45
C GLN A 9 6.01 -2.35 5.82
N MET A 10 4.78 -2.38 6.23
CA MET A 10 3.79 -1.48 5.69
C MET A 10 3.83 -0.15 6.43
N PRO A 11 4.12 0.95 5.73
CA PRO A 11 4.08 2.26 6.37
C PRO A 11 2.67 2.56 6.86
N VAL A 12 2.60 3.34 7.93
CA VAL A 12 1.31 3.67 8.52
C VAL A 12 0.41 4.38 7.51
N GLY A 13 0.98 5.30 6.74
CA GLY A 13 0.19 6.04 5.76
C GLY A 13 -0.41 5.13 4.70
N LEU A 14 0.36 4.14 4.26
CA LEU A 14 -0.14 3.21 3.28
C LEU A 14 -1.26 2.36 3.87
N GLY A 15 -1.10 1.92 5.11
CA GLY A 15 -2.14 1.15 5.76
C GLY A 15 -3.44 1.91 5.85
N LEU A 16 -3.36 3.19 6.22
CA LEU A 16 -4.54 4.02 6.29
C LEU A 16 -5.17 4.21 4.91
N ALA A 17 -4.34 4.41 3.90
CA ALA A 17 -4.86 4.59 2.55
C ALA A 17 -5.58 3.35 2.06
N LEU A 18 -5.03 2.18 2.34
CA LEU A 18 -5.67 0.94 1.94
C LEU A 18 -6.99 0.76 2.66
N GLU A 19 -7.02 1.12 3.94
CA GLU A 19 -8.24 1.00 4.69
C GLU A 19 -9.32 1.93 4.16
N GLN A 20 -8.97 3.18 3.89
CA GLN A 20 -9.93 4.15 3.41
C GLN A 20 -10.50 3.78 2.05
N ASN A 21 -9.71 3.13 1.23
CA ASN A 21 -10.16 2.72 -0.09
C ASN A 21 -10.70 1.30 -0.11
N LYS A 22 -10.78 0.68 1.06
CA LYS A 22 -11.23 -0.71 1.18
C LYS A 22 -10.42 -1.61 0.26
N ALA A 23 -9.13 -1.37 0.23
CA ALA A 23 -8.23 -2.07 -0.68
C ALA A 23 -7.27 -3.02 0.03
N MET A 24 -7.52 -3.32 1.30
CA MET A 24 -6.65 -4.23 2.02
C MET A 24 -6.58 -5.60 1.36
N ASP A 25 -7.73 -6.14 1.01
CA ASP A 25 -7.77 -7.45 0.39
C ASP A 25 -7.03 -7.44 -0.94
N TYR A 26 -7.21 -6.36 -1.69
CA TYR A 26 -6.52 -6.22 -2.96
C TYR A 26 -5.01 -6.25 -2.74
N PHE A 27 -4.53 -5.48 -1.77
CA PHE A 27 -3.10 -5.39 -1.52
C PHE A 27 -2.53 -6.74 -1.12
N TYR A 28 -3.21 -7.44 -0.22
CA TYR A 28 -2.68 -8.71 0.25
C TYR A 28 -2.85 -9.83 -0.75
N SER A 29 -3.62 -9.62 -1.80
CA SER A 29 -3.72 -10.61 -2.85
C SER A 29 -2.60 -10.46 -3.87
N LEU A 30 -1.82 -9.39 -3.80
CA LEU A 30 -0.73 -9.19 -4.73
C LEU A 30 0.47 -10.04 -4.33
N SER A 31 1.36 -10.27 -5.29
CA SER A 31 2.58 -10.97 -4.99
C SER A 31 3.47 -10.10 -4.11
N GLU A 32 4.44 -10.72 -3.46
CA GLU A 32 5.35 -9.97 -2.62
C GLU A 32 6.06 -8.87 -3.40
N ASP A 33 6.46 -9.17 -4.62
CA ASP A 33 7.16 -8.18 -5.43
C ASP A 33 6.28 -6.97 -5.70
N GLU A 34 5.01 -7.21 -5.99
CA GLU A 34 4.11 -6.10 -6.25
C GLU A 34 3.82 -5.31 -5.00
N GLN A 35 3.69 -5.98 -3.88
CA GLN A 35 3.50 -5.29 -2.62
C GLN A 35 4.70 -4.39 -2.33
N LYS A 36 5.90 -4.89 -2.56
CA LYS A 36 7.09 -4.09 -2.33
C LYS A 36 7.15 -2.88 -3.24
N ARG A 37 6.73 -3.03 -4.48
CA ARG A 37 6.71 -1.92 -5.40
C ARG A 37 5.79 -0.81 -4.92
N ILE A 38 4.63 -1.19 -4.43
CA ILE A 38 3.70 -0.20 -3.93
C ILE A 38 4.29 0.50 -2.71
N ILE A 39 4.89 -0.26 -1.80
CA ILE A 39 5.49 0.33 -0.62
C ILE A 39 6.60 1.29 -1.02
N GLU A 40 7.42 0.91 -1.97
CA GLU A 40 8.50 1.77 -2.40
C GLU A 40 8.00 3.06 -3.03
N LYS A 41 6.92 2.97 -3.79
CA LYS A 41 6.37 4.18 -4.38
C LYS A 41 5.85 5.13 -3.32
N THR A 42 5.28 4.60 -2.25
CA THR A 42 4.74 5.45 -1.22
C THR A 42 5.82 6.06 -0.35
N HIS A 43 7.02 5.52 -0.37
CA HIS A 43 8.11 6.09 0.41
C HIS A 43 8.44 7.52 -0.01
N GLY A 44 8.22 7.86 -1.26
CA GLY A 44 8.49 9.21 -1.71
C GLY A 44 7.36 10.17 -1.50
N MET A 45 6.23 9.69 -1.02
CA MET A 45 5.08 10.54 -0.83
C MET A 45 5.14 11.16 0.54
N GLN A 46 4.78 12.44 0.61
CA GLN A 46 4.98 13.19 1.83
C GLN A 46 3.76 13.31 2.71
N SER A 47 2.62 12.97 2.21
CA SER A 47 1.42 13.07 3.02
C SER A 47 0.54 11.86 2.80
N THR A 48 -0.27 11.57 3.81
CA THR A 48 -1.22 10.48 3.71
C THR A 48 -2.19 10.71 2.57
N LYS A 49 -2.52 11.96 2.31
CA LYS A 49 -3.44 12.26 1.23
C LYS A 49 -2.90 11.82 -0.11
N GLU A 50 -1.61 12.03 -0.34
CA GLU A 50 -1.00 11.58 -1.59
C GLU A 50 -1.09 10.07 -1.72
N ILE A 51 -0.87 9.37 -0.63
CA ILE A 51 -0.94 7.92 -0.65
C ILE A 51 -2.37 7.46 -0.91
N VAL A 52 -3.32 8.09 -0.26
CA VAL A 52 -4.73 7.76 -0.48
C VAL A 52 -5.10 7.94 -1.94
N ASP A 53 -4.69 9.05 -2.53
CA ASP A 53 -4.98 9.32 -3.93
C ASP A 53 -4.32 8.29 -4.84
N PHE A 54 -3.08 7.95 -4.53
CA PHE A 54 -2.35 6.97 -5.33
C PHE A 54 -3.08 5.62 -5.29
N ILE A 55 -3.48 5.17 -4.11
CA ILE A 55 -4.17 3.91 -3.97
C ILE A 55 -5.52 3.95 -4.66
N ASN A 56 -6.22 5.06 -4.53
CA ASN A 56 -7.51 5.22 -5.17
C ASN A 56 -7.40 5.05 -6.69
N ILE A 57 -6.40 5.68 -7.28
CA ILE A 57 -6.19 5.58 -8.71
C ILE A 57 -5.81 4.16 -9.09
N THR A 58 -4.94 3.53 -8.30
CA THR A 58 -4.49 2.19 -8.58
C THR A 58 -5.66 1.20 -8.56
N VAL A 59 -6.51 1.31 -7.56
CA VAL A 59 -7.64 0.40 -7.44
C VAL A 59 -8.67 0.67 -8.52
N SER A 60 -8.91 1.94 -8.81
CA SER A 60 -9.90 2.28 -9.83
C SER A 60 -9.52 1.81 -11.21
N SER A 61 -8.23 1.75 -11.49
CA SER A 61 -7.80 1.34 -12.81
C SER A 61 -7.96 -0.16 -13.04
N LEU A 62 -8.32 -0.90 -11.99
CA LEU A 62 -8.55 -2.32 -12.14
C LEU A 62 -9.96 -2.64 -12.62
N HIS A 63 -10.86 -1.69 -12.60
CA HIS A 63 -12.26 -1.95 -12.95
C HIS A 63 -12.62 -1.54 -14.37
#